data_01d1da4af80c4dd73f3479d413c9687d
#
_entry.id   01d1da4af80c4dd73f3479d413c9687d
#
_cell.length_a   1.000
_cell.length_b   1.000
_cell.length_c   1.000
_cell.angle_alpha   90.00
_cell.angle_beta   90.00
_cell.angle_gamma   90.00
#
_symmetry.space_group_name_H-M   'P 1'
#
loop_
_entity.id
_entity.type
_entity.pdbx_description
1 polymer ?
#
loop_
_entity_poly.entity_id
_entity_poly.type
_entity_poly.pdbx_seq_one_letter_code
_entity_poly.pdbx_strand_id
1 'polypeptide(L)'
;LLTLQEAARRVQGGLSAWKGLADKPELLQEALRLIDECKTCAVAPETLFAAAEESEDAVLAEKLSDLAQILTAYERLCEESLPDPRDRLTHLRDRLAESHTLDGAAVYLDGFLGFTVQESAVVDAMLAAGVPLSAAVTCDTDYPEIFLTGCKTVQKLTRMAKHHNQTVERIELGESKVARPAGLAALERESLLPVRTPQERADGVRLYEAASPFDECEHAAAYIRRKVRDEGARCRDFVVAARDIEPYSAFLAMAMARYDIPVFLAEKPDLLSRPPMALVTNALEAVRNHFRYEDLFSCLKTGLAGLDRDEIDKLENYVLTWNIRGGAWEREWTEHPDGYGLPIDENAKVQLAELNTLRKRAIAPFSALREALAGEKPAGDCVRALYAFLLAVDAPQRMTD
;
A
#
# COMPACT_ATOMS: atom_id res chain seq x y z
N LEU A 1 -7.04 -10.89 -3.47
CA LEU A 1 -8.34 -10.45 -2.99
C LEU A 1 -9.48 -11.16 -3.71
N LEU A 2 -9.50 -11.21 -5.06
CA LEU A 2 -10.55 -11.92 -5.84
C LEU A 2 -10.64 -13.41 -5.49
N THR A 3 -9.49 -14.08 -5.34
CA THR A 3 -9.43 -15.50 -4.92
C THR A 3 -10.06 -15.69 -3.54
N LEU A 4 -9.79 -14.75 -2.60
CA LEU A 4 -10.39 -14.79 -1.27
C LEU A 4 -11.89 -14.53 -1.32
N GLN A 5 -12.34 -13.62 -2.16
CA GLN A 5 -13.77 -13.36 -2.36
C GLN A 5 -14.49 -14.62 -2.85
N GLU A 6 -13.90 -15.31 -3.82
CA GLU A 6 -14.46 -16.58 -4.32
C GLU A 6 -14.42 -17.68 -3.24
N ALA A 7 -13.33 -17.78 -2.47
CA ALA A 7 -13.26 -18.69 -1.34
C ALA A 7 -14.39 -18.44 -0.33
N ALA A 8 -14.58 -17.17 0.06
CA ALA A 8 -15.64 -16.76 0.97
C ALA A 8 -17.04 -17.10 0.44
N ARG A 9 -17.30 -16.92 -0.87
CA ARG A 9 -18.56 -17.32 -1.52
C ARG A 9 -18.80 -18.81 -1.43
N ARG A 10 -17.77 -19.64 -1.68
CA ARG A 10 -17.92 -21.11 -1.63
C ARG A 10 -18.30 -21.62 -0.24
N VAL A 11 -17.82 -20.97 0.83
CA VAL A 11 -18.10 -21.40 2.20
C VAL A 11 -19.18 -20.57 2.89
N GLN A 12 -19.81 -19.63 2.21
CA GLN A 12 -20.75 -18.64 2.79
C GLN A 12 -21.87 -19.29 3.61
N GLY A 13 -22.37 -20.47 3.20
CA GLY A 13 -23.43 -21.20 3.91
C GLY A 13 -23.00 -21.75 5.27
N GLY A 14 -21.72 -21.94 5.51
CA GLY A 14 -21.15 -22.46 6.77
C GLY A 14 -20.65 -21.37 7.72
N LEU A 15 -20.59 -20.11 7.29
CA LEU A 15 -20.03 -19.03 8.09
C LEU A 15 -21.07 -18.50 9.09
N SER A 16 -20.64 -18.30 10.33
CA SER A 16 -21.42 -17.75 11.44
C SER A 16 -21.11 -16.29 11.71
N ALA A 17 -19.88 -15.98 12.10
CA ALA A 17 -19.42 -14.64 12.45
C ALA A 17 -19.14 -13.76 11.21
N TRP A 18 -18.73 -14.38 10.10
CA TRP A 18 -18.29 -13.67 8.88
C TRP A 18 -19.31 -13.80 7.74
N LYS A 19 -20.60 -13.87 8.07
CA LYS A 19 -21.68 -13.85 7.09
C LYS A 19 -21.60 -12.61 6.19
N GLY A 20 -21.69 -12.83 4.88
CA GLY A 20 -21.64 -11.75 3.88
C GLY A 20 -20.25 -11.14 3.68
N LEU A 21 -19.18 -11.80 4.12
CA LEU A 21 -17.79 -11.37 3.89
C LEU A 21 -17.51 -11.09 2.41
N ALA A 22 -17.99 -11.95 1.52
CA ALA A 22 -17.75 -11.85 0.08
C ALA A 22 -18.27 -10.55 -0.55
N ASP A 23 -19.25 -9.90 0.07
CA ASP A 23 -19.91 -8.69 -0.44
C ASP A 23 -19.38 -7.41 0.22
N LYS A 24 -18.39 -7.51 1.12
CA LYS A 24 -17.84 -6.39 1.89
C LYS A 24 -16.33 -6.25 1.66
N PRO A 25 -15.90 -5.36 0.75
CA PRO A 25 -14.49 -5.20 0.38
C PRO A 25 -13.55 -4.93 1.56
N GLU A 26 -13.99 -4.12 2.54
CA GLU A 26 -13.18 -3.78 3.71
C GLU A 26 -12.93 -4.99 4.59
N LEU A 27 -13.95 -5.82 4.82
CA LEU A 27 -13.81 -7.06 5.59
C LEU A 27 -12.97 -8.10 4.84
N LEU A 28 -13.05 -8.15 3.51
CA LEU A 28 -12.17 -9.00 2.71
C LEU A 28 -10.70 -8.59 2.83
N GLN A 29 -10.41 -7.30 2.94
CA GLN A 29 -9.03 -6.83 3.18
C GLN A 29 -8.53 -7.26 4.56
N GLU A 30 -9.35 -7.12 5.61
CA GLU A 30 -8.99 -7.58 6.95
C GLU A 30 -8.82 -9.10 7.01
N ALA A 31 -9.70 -9.86 6.36
CA ALA A 31 -9.55 -11.31 6.25
C ALA A 31 -8.25 -11.71 5.53
N LEU A 32 -7.87 -10.97 4.47
CA LEU A 32 -6.62 -11.19 3.75
C LEU A 32 -5.40 -10.93 4.64
N ARG A 33 -5.46 -9.92 5.52
CA ARG A 33 -4.38 -9.65 6.50
C ARG A 33 -4.24 -10.78 7.50
N LEU A 34 -5.37 -11.32 8.01
CA LEU A 34 -5.33 -12.48 8.91
C LEU A 34 -4.77 -13.73 8.22
N ILE A 35 -5.13 -13.97 6.95
CA ILE A 35 -4.55 -15.06 6.16
C ILE A 35 -3.03 -14.84 5.98
N ASP A 36 -2.61 -13.62 5.73
CA ASP A 36 -1.20 -13.25 5.63
C ASP A 36 -0.43 -13.55 6.93
N GLU A 37 -1.01 -13.22 8.07
CA GLU A 37 -0.47 -13.57 9.40
C GLU A 37 -0.43 -15.08 9.62
N CYS A 38 -1.50 -15.80 9.31
CA CYS A 38 -1.53 -17.26 9.43
C CYS A 38 -0.40 -17.91 8.61
N LYS A 39 -0.24 -17.51 7.36
CA LYS A 39 0.82 -18.03 6.48
C LYS A 39 2.21 -17.65 6.98
N THR A 40 2.42 -16.40 7.37
CA THR A 40 3.70 -15.92 7.94
C THR A 40 4.10 -16.67 9.20
N CYS A 41 3.11 -17.02 10.04
CA CYS A 41 3.30 -17.80 11.26
C CYS A 41 3.23 -19.31 11.03
N ALA A 42 3.04 -19.76 9.80
CA ALA A 42 2.85 -21.18 9.42
C ALA A 42 1.71 -21.85 10.22
N VAL A 43 0.61 -21.12 10.41
CA VAL A 43 -0.62 -21.61 11.06
C VAL A 43 -1.49 -22.26 10.00
N ALA A 44 -1.66 -23.58 10.10
CA ALA A 44 -2.53 -24.34 9.20
C ALA A 44 -4.01 -24.23 9.62
N PRO A 45 -4.96 -24.46 8.69
CA PRO A 45 -6.40 -24.45 9.01
C PRO A 45 -6.77 -25.38 10.18
N GLU A 46 -6.13 -26.54 10.29
CA GLU A 46 -6.38 -27.53 11.36
C GLU A 46 -6.04 -26.94 12.74
N THR A 47 -4.99 -26.12 12.82
CA THR A 47 -4.60 -25.43 14.06
C THR A 47 -5.67 -24.44 14.50
N LEU A 48 -6.29 -23.72 13.53
CA LEU A 48 -7.39 -22.80 13.81
C LEU A 48 -8.65 -23.53 14.27
N PHE A 49 -8.98 -24.68 13.66
CA PHE A 49 -10.09 -25.52 14.10
C PHE A 49 -9.88 -26.05 15.52
N ALA A 50 -8.68 -26.56 15.83
CA ALA A 50 -8.35 -27.01 17.18
C ALA A 50 -8.45 -25.88 18.21
N ALA A 51 -7.94 -24.70 17.90
CA ALA A 51 -8.03 -23.52 18.75
C ALA A 51 -9.50 -23.05 18.94
N ALA A 52 -10.36 -23.21 17.93
CA ALA A 52 -11.78 -22.93 18.04
C ALA A 52 -12.49 -23.89 18.99
N GLU A 53 -12.16 -25.19 18.96
CA GLU A 53 -12.72 -26.21 19.87
C GLU A 53 -12.27 -26.02 21.32
N GLU A 54 -11.04 -25.55 21.53
CA GLU A 54 -10.48 -25.31 22.87
C GLU A 54 -10.90 -23.95 23.47
N SER A 55 -11.49 -23.07 22.69
CA SER A 55 -11.83 -21.71 23.15
C SER A 55 -13.07 -21.70 24.04
N GLU A 56 -12.93 -21.12 25.24
CA GLU A 56 -14.06 -20.86 26.16
C GLU A 56 -14.93 -19.67 25.70
N ASP A 57 -14.41 -18.79 24.82
CA ASP A 57 -15.15 -17.67 24.23
C ASP A 57 -15.84 -18.14 22.94
N ALA A 58 -17.16 -18.26 23.01
CA ALA A 58 -17.99 -18.71 21.89
C ALA A 58 -17.86 -17.81 20.66
N VAL A 59 -17.69 -16.49 20.83
CA VAL A 59 -17.52 -15.55 19.70
C VAL A 59 -16.15 -15.72 19.04
N LEU A 60 -15.13 -15.95 19.82
CA LEU A 60 -13.80 -16.24 19.30
C LEU A 60 -13.76 -17.60 18.60
N ALA A 61 -14.40 -18.62 19.19
CA ALA A 61 -14.54 -19.95 18.57
C ALA A 61 -15.19 -19.89 17.20
N GLU A 62 -16.31 -19.16 17.06
CA GLU A 62 -16.97 -18.98 15.78
C GLU A 62 -16.08 -18.27 14.75
N LYS A 63 -15.37 -17.20 15.16
CA LYS A 63 -14.44 -16.47 14.25
C LYS A 63 -13.28 -17.33 13.79
N LEU A 64 -12.69 -18.13 14.68
CA LEU A 64 -11.58 -19.03 14.36
C LEU A 64 -12.05 -20.14 13.41
N SER A 65 -13.22 -20.74 13.67
CA SER A 65 -13.82 -21.75 12.80
C SER A 65 -14.11 -21.20 11.41
N ASP A 66 -14.71 -20.01 11.30
CA ASP A 66 -14.98 -19.35 10.03
C ASP A 66 -13.68 -19.03 9.27
N LEU A 67 -12.66 -18.51 9.97
CA LEU A 67 -11.35 -18.23 9.36
C LEU A 67 -10.70 -19.51 8.84
N ALA A 68 -10.78 -20.61 9.60
CA ALA A 68 -10.26 -21.91 9.15
C ALA A 68 -10.95 -22.42 7.88
N GLN A 69 -12.28 -22.29 7.79
CA GLN A 69 -13.05 -22.68 6.60
C GLN A 69 -12.66 -21.82 5.39
N ILE A 70 -12.52 -20.49 5.59
CA ILE A 70 -12.14 -19.56 4.54
C ILE A 70 -10.71 -19.84 4.07
N LEU A 71 -9.76 -20.05 4.99
CA LEU A 71 -8.37 -20.36 4.68
C LEU A 71 -8.27 -21.66 3.89
N THR A 72 -8.96 -22.72 4.32
CA THR A 72 -9.02 -24.01 3.60
C THR A 72 -9.52 -23.84 2.16
N ALA A 73 -10.61 -23.10 1.96
CA ALA A 73 -11.16 -22.84 0.64
C ALA A 73 -10.24 -21.98 -0.22
N TYR A 74 -9.57 -21.02 0.41
CA TYR A 74 -8.60 -20.14 -0.25
C TYR A 74 -7.36 -20.89 -0.74
N GLU A 75 -6.77 -21.75 0.10
CA GLU A 75 -5.61 -22.57 -0.26
C GLU A 75 -5.94 -23.52 -1.42
N ARG A 76 -7.08 -24.17 -1.36
CA ARG A 76 -7.55 -25.05 -2.45
C ARG A 76 -7.70 -24.32 -3.78
N LEU A 77 -8.23 -23.08 -3.75
CA LEU A 77 -8.34 -22.26 -4.97
C LEU A 77 -6.96 -21.83 -5.50
N CYS A 78 -6.01 -21.54 -4.62
CA CYS A 78 -4.63 -21.22 -5.02
C CYS A 78 -3.92 -22.42 -5.66
N GLU A 79 -4.15 -23.63 -5.15
CA GLU A 79 -3.64 -24.86 -5.76
C GLU A 79 -4.22 -25.13 -7.16
N GLU A 80 -5.53 -24.82 -7.34
CA GLU A 80 -6.24 -25.03 -8.60
C GLU A 80 -5.89 -23.98 -9.69
N SER A 81 -5.35 -22.81 -9.31
CA SER A 81 -5.20 -21.68 -10.25
C SER A 81 -3.78 -21.08 -10.28
N LEU A 82 -3.48 -20.15 -9.42
CA LEU A 82 -2.22 -19.44 -9.35
C LEU A 82 -1.60 -19.59 -7.96
N PRO A 83 -0.30 -19.96 -7.88
CA PRO A 83 0.39 -20.05 -6.60
C PRO A 83 0.28 -18.74 -5.81
N ASP A 84 -0.03 -18.84 -4.53
CA ASP A 84 -0.06 -17.67 -3.65
C ASP A 84 1.37 -17.12 -3.48
N PRO A 85 1.60 -15.83 -3.74
CA PRO A 85 2.89 -15.21 -3.48
C PRO A 85 3.36 -15.33 -2.01
N ARG A 86 2.45 -15.54 -1.06
CA ARG A 86 2.73 -15.72 0.37
C ARG A 86 3.38 -17.06 0.68
N ASP A 87 3.20 -18.05 -0.18
CA ASP A 87 3.77 -19.39 -0.03
C ASP A 87 5.17 -19.53 -0.63
N ARG A 88 5.76 -18.44 -1.18
CA ARG A 88 7.08 -18.49 -1.82
C ARG A 88 8.18 -19.03 -0.91
N LEU A 89 8.20 -18.62 0.36
CA LEU A 89 9.19 -19.10 1.31
C LEU A 89 8.94 -20.55 1.71
N THR A 90 7.69 -20.98 1.82
CA THR A 90 7.31 -22.36 2.06
C THR A 90 7.74 -23.25 0.88
N HIS A 91 7.44 -22.83 -0.36
CA HIS A 91 7.89 -23.54 -1.56
C HIS A 91 9.42 -23.56 -1.70
N LEU A 92 10.10 -22.47 -1.33
CA LEU A 92 11.55 -22.44 -1.31
C LEU A 92 12.10 -23.47 -0.33
N ARG A 93 11.61 -23.49 0.91
CA ARG A 93 11.99 -24.47 1.93
C ARG A 93 11.86 -25.91 1.40
N ASP A 94 10.69 -26.22 0.84
CA ASP A 94 10.37 -27.60 0.39
C ASP A 94 11.26 -28.05 -0.76
N ARG A 95 11.66 -27.12 -1.64
CA ARG A 95 12.53 -27.41 -2.77
C ARG A 95 14.02 -27.39 -2.45
N LEU A 96 14.44 -26.76 -1.36
CA LEU A 96 15.87 -26.70 -1.00
C LEU A 96 16.50 -28.06 -0.77
N ALA A 97 15.75 -29.03 -0.22
CA ALA A 97 16.23 -30.37 0.03
C ALA A 97 16.55 -31.16 -1.27
N GLU A 98 15.91 -30.80 -2.37
CA GLU A 98 16.04 -31.48 -3.67
C GLU A 98 16.83 -30.63 -4.70
N SER A 99 17.15 -29.39 -4.34
CA SER A 99 17.76 -28.42 -5.24
C SER A 99 19.29 -28.36 -5.06
N HIS A 100 20.01 -28.35 -6.17
CA HIS A 100 21.44 -28.11 -6.22
C HIS A 100 21.83 -26.63 -6.39
N THR A 101 20.87 -25.73 -6.29
CA THR A 101 21.09 -24.29 -6.54
C THR A 101 22.07 -23.65 -5.56
N LEU A 102 22.14 -24.17 -4.33
CA LEU A 102 23.04 -23.65 -3.29
C LEU A 102 24.32 -24.49 -3.13
N ASP A 103 24.57 -25.48 -3.99
CA ASP A 103 25.79 -26.27 -3.93
C ASP A 103 27.03 -25.38 -4.14
N GLY A 104 27.93 -25.38 -3.18
CA GLY A 104 29.13 -24.54 -3.19
C GLY A 104 28.88 -23.04 -2.97
N ALA A 105 27.65 -22.63 -2.68
CA ALA A 105 27.33 -21.25 -2.33
C ALA A 105 27.51 -20.98 -0.82
N ALA A 106 27.70 -19.72 -0.46
CA ALA A 106 27.61 -19.23 0.91
C ALA A 106 26.50 -18.19 1.00
N VAL A 107 25.72 -18.23 2.07
CA VAL A 107 24.59 -17.33 2.28
C VAL A 107 24.94 -16.29 3.36
N TYR A 108 24.68 -15.03 3.06
CA TYR A 108 24.89 -13.91 3.97
C TYR A 108 23.54 -13.25 4.28
N LEU A 109 23.22 -13.16 5.57
CA LEU A 109 22.00 -12.53 6.09
C LEU A 109 22.41 -11.23 6.78
N ASP A 110 21.90 -10.11 6.29
CA ASP A 110 22.21 -8.79 6.84
C ASP A 110 20.92 -7.96 7.01
N GLY A 111 20.87 -7.12 8.06
CA GLY A 111 19.74 -6.24 8.33
C GLY A 111 18.52 -6.91 8.98
N PHE A 112 18.62 -8.16 9.40
CA PHE A 112 17.54 -8.87 10.10
C PHE A 112 17.62 -8.67 11.61
N LEU A 113 16.56 -8.11 12.21
CA LEU A 113 16.41 -8.09 13.67
C LEU A 113 15.85 -9.41 14.19
N GLY A 114 15.02 -10.08 13.40
CA GLY A 114 14.41 -11.37 13.70
C GLY A 114 13.95 -12.04 12.42
N PHE A 115 13.48 -13.27 12.54
CA PHE A 115 12.94 -14.06 11.45
C PHE A 115 11.51 -14.48 11.76
N THR A 116 10.64 -14.37 10.80
CA THR A 116 9.30 -14.98 10.82
C THR A 116 9.43 -16.50 10.91
N VAL A 117 8.33 -17.20 11.11
CA VAL A 117 8.34 -18.66 11.13
C VAL A 117 8.73 -19.23 9.78
N GLN A 118 8.19 -18.67 8.67
CA GLN A 118 8.56 -19.08 7.32
C GLN A 118 10.03 -18.82 6.99
N GLU A 119 10.54 -17.62 7.29
CA GLU A 119 11.97 -17.29 7.09
C GLU A 119 12.87 -18.22 7.90
N SER A 120 12.50 -18.48 9.16
CA SER A 120 13.23 -19.42 10.02
C SER A 120 13.28 -20.82 9.44
N ALA A 121 12.17 -21.29 8.85
CA ALA A 121 12.10 -22.61 8.24
C ALA A 121 13.00 -22.72 6.99
N VAL A 122 13.14 -21.62 6.23
CA VAL A 122 14.08 -21.56 5.09
C VAL A 122 15.52 -21.60 5.58
N VAL A 123 15.86 -20.82 6.62
CA VAL A 123 17.20 -20.84 7.23
C VAL A 123 17.54 -22.23 7.78
N ASP A 124 16.58 -22.86 8.43
CA ASP A 124 16.74 -24.23 8.95
C ASP A 124 17.02 -25.25 7.85
N ALA A 125 16.27 -25.17 6.74
CA ALA A 125 16.49 -26.01 5.56
C ALA A 125 17.87 -25.79 4.92
N MET A 126 18.37 -24.54 4.86
CA MET A 126 19.72 -24.23 4.39
C MET A 126 20.79 -24.86 5.29
N LEU A 127 20.61 -24.77 6.61
CA LEU A 127 21.53 -25.40 7.57
C LEU A 127 21.50 -26.92 7.48
N ALA A 128 20.34 -27.53 7.29
CA ALA A 128 20.16 -28.96 7.06
C ALA A 128 20.88 -29.42 5.79
N ALA A 129 20.86 -28.61 4.72
CA ALA A 129 21.59 -28.88 3.48
C ALA A 129 23.09 -28.63 3.58
N GLY A 130 23.60 -28.18 4.73
CA GLY A 130 25.04 -27.93 4.94
C GLY A 130 25.55 -26.65 4.28
N VAL A 131 24.69 -25.73 3.94
CA VAL A 131 25.06 -24.46 3.30
C VAL A 131 25.77 -23.55 4.33
N PRO A 132 27.00 -23.06 4.04
CA PRO A 132 27.66 -22.08 4.88
C PRO A 132 26.84 -20.80 4.99
N LEU A 133 26.51 -20.40 6.24
CA LEU A 133 25.67 -19.25 6.51
C LEU A 133 26.35 -18.26 7.44
N SER A 134 26.35 -16.98 7.09
CA SER A 134 26.83 -15.89 7.92
C SER A 134 25.68 -14.92 8.16
N ALA A 135 25.41 -14.57 9.42
CA ALA A 135 24.38 -13.62 9.78
C ALA A 135 24.94 -12.46 10.59
N ALA A 136 24.72 -11.22 10.11
CA ALA A 136 25.00 -10.01 10.88
C ALA A 136 23.74 -9.62 11.65
N VAL A 137 23.84 -9.59 12.99
CA VAL A 137 22.72 -9.29 13.88
C VAL A 137 23.14 -8.23 14.90
N THR A 138 22.32 -7.19 15.03
CA THR A 138 22.52 -6.18 16.08
C THR A 138 22.17 -6.80 17.43
N CYS A 139 23.18 -7.12 18.22
CA CYS A 139 23.06 -7.79 19.51
C CYS A 139 24.17 -7.30 20.43
N ASP A 140 23.81 -6.97 21.67
CA ASP A 140 24.76 -6.70 22.74
C ASP A 140 24.37 -7.54 23.96
N THR A 141 25.31 -8.35 24.43
CA THR A 141 25.08 -9.24 25.58
C THR A 141 25.21 -8.53 26.92
N ASP A 142 25.85 -7.38 26.96
CA ASP A 142 25.98 -6.56 28.16
C ASP A 142 24.69 -5.78 28.46
N TYR A 143 23.88 -5.52 27.39
CA TYR A 143 22.59 -4.83 27.46
C TYR A 143 21.46 -5.65 26.82
N PRO A 144 21.22 -6.88 27.32
CA PRO A 144 20.29 -7.81 26.68
C PRO A 144 18.84 -7.31 26.67
N GLU A 145 18.46 -6.42 27.58
CA GLU A 145 17.11 -5.85 27.63
C GLU A 145 16.84 -4.92 26.44
N ILE A 146 17.84 -4.15 26.04
CA ILE A 146 17.76 -3.23 24.89
C ILE A 146 17.81 -4.02 23.58
N PHE A 147 18.66 -5.04 23.51
CA PHE A 147 18.89 -5.85 22.31
C PHE A 147 18.19 -7.21 22.35
N LEU A 148 17.06 -7.33 23.09
CA LEU A 148 16.39 -8.59 23.35
C LEU A 148 16.07 -9.38 22.08
N THR A 149 15.55 -8.71 21.05
CA THR A 149 15.20 -9.35 19.77
C THR A 149 16.43 -9.90 19.06
N GLY A 150 17.50 -9.12 18.96
CA GLY A 150 18.76 -9.58 18.38
C GLY A 150 19.37 -10.73 19.16
N CYS A 151 19.40 -10.64 20.48
CA CYS A 151 19.93 -11.72 21.35
C CYS A 151 19.12 -13.02 21.19
N LYS A 152 17.78 -12.94 21.11
CA LYS A 152 16.92 -14.10 20.83
C LYS A 152 17.19 -14.68 19.44
N THR A 153 17.42 -13.82 18.44
CA THR A 153 17.75 -14.25 17.08
C THR A 153 19.08 -14.99 17.03
N VAL A 154 20.13 -14.48 17.65
CA VAL A 154 21.43 -15.18 17.77
C VAL A 154 21.28 -16.52 18.46
N GLN A 155 20.52 -16.60 19.58
CA GLN A 155 20.25 -17.85 20.27
C GLN A 155 19.49 -18.85 19.41
N LYS A 156 18.51 -18.39 18.63
CA LYS A 156 17.73 -19.22 17.71
C LYS A 156 18.60 -19.79 16.61
N LEU A 157 19.37 -18.96 15.92
CA LEU A 157 20.30 -19.38 14.88
C LEU A 157 21.34 -20.38 15.39
N THR A 158 21.90 -20.10 16.57
CA THR A 158 22.88 -21.00 17.21
C THR A 158 22.25 -22.37 17.53
N ARG A 159 21.00 -22.41 18.01
CA ARG A 159 20.28 -23.67 18.28
C ARG A 159 20.04 -24.45 16.99
N MET A 160 19.57 -23.77 15.94
CA MET A 160 19.29 -24.38 14.63
C MET A 160 20.59 -24.99 14.04
N ALA A 161 21.69 -24.22 14.01
CA ALA A 161 22.97 -24.72 13.54
C ALA A 161 23.46 -25.96 14.30
N LYS A 162 23.38 -25.93 15.64
CA LYS A 162 23.73 -27.10 16.48
C LYS A 162 22.84 -28.32 16.24
N HIS A 163 21.55 -28.11 15.97
CA HIS A 163 20.61 -29.19 15.65
C HIS A 163 21.06 -29.95 14.38
N HIS A 164 21.62 -29.22 13.41
CA HIS A 164 22.16 -29.79 12.18
C HIS A 164 23.67 -30.11 12.24
N ASN A 165 24.23 -30.23 13.44
CA ASN A 165 25.66 -30.54 13.67
C ASN A 165 26.62 -29.55 12.98
N GLN A 166 26.20 -28.33 12.75
CA GLN A 166 27.03 -27.27 12.16
C GLN A 166 27.88 -26.60 13.25
N THR A 167 29.14 -26.26 12.90
CA THR A 167 30.02 -25.47 13.77
C THR A 167 29.59 -24.01 13.77
N VAL A 168 29.47 -23.42 14.96
CA VAL A 168 29.07 -22.01 15.12
C VAL A 168 30.29 -21.23 15.60
N GLU A 169 30.66 -20.23 14.82
CA GLU A 169 31.63 -19.21 15.20
C GLU A 169 30.89 -17.89 15.47
N ARG A 170 31.21 -17.25 16.59
CA ARG A 170 30.68 -15.94 16.94
C ARG A 170 31.79 -14.91 16.81
N ILE A 171 31.57 -13.93 15.92
CA ILE A 171 32.48 -12.81 15.73
C ILE A 171 31.84 -11.57 16.32
N GLU A 172 32.45 -11.01 17.35
CA GLU A 172 31.99 -9.74 17.91
C GLU A 172 32.69 -8.60 17.16
N LEU A 173 31.88 -7.75 16.54
CA LEU A 173 32.37 -6.54 15.89
C LEU A 173 32.60 -5.50 16.99
N GLY A 174 33.84 -5.17 17.22
CA GLY A 174 34.22 -4.13 18.18
C GLY A 174 33.85 -2.71 17.74
N GLU A 175 34.40 -1.72 18.40
CA GLU A 175 34.17 -0.31 18.07
C GLU A 175 34.43 0.00 16.59
N SER A 176 33.58 0.84 16.02
CA SER A 176 33.71 1.29 14.64
C SER A 176 35.06 1.99 14.43
N LYS A 177 35.82 1.55 13.41
CA LYS A 177 37.09 2.20 12.98
C LYS A 177 36.84 3.51 12.21
N VAL A 178 35.60 3.87 11.94
CA VAL A 178 35.27 5.12 11.24
C VAL A 178 35.42 6.27 12.22
N ALA A 179 36.30 7.23 11.90
CA ALA A 179 36.47 8.43 12.70
C ALA A 179 35.17 9.25 12.70
N ARG A 180 34.66 9.52 13.88
CA ARG A 180 33.44 10.31 14.09
C ARG A 180 33.75 11.48 15.02
N PRO A 181 32.99 12.62 14.89
CA PRO A 181 33.05 13.68 15.88
C PRO A 181 32.74 13.15 17.29
N ALA A 182 33.41 13.68 18.31
CA ALA A 182 33.31 13.16 19.67
C ALA A 182 31.89 13.14 20.23
N GLY A 183 31.09 14.17 19.95
CA GLY A 183 29.69 14.22 20.39
C GLY A 183 28.82 13.17 19.71
N LEU A 184 29.04 12.88 18.42
CA LEU A 184 28.31 11.82 17.71
C LEU A 184 28.71 10.44 18.21
N ALA A 185 30.00 10.20 18.47
CA ALA A 185 30.49 8.94 19.03
C ALA A 185 29.93 8.69 20.45
N ALA A 186 29.84 9.75 21.28
CA ALA A 186 29.22 9.66 22.60
C ALA A 186 27.72 9.39 22.51
N LEU A 187 27.00 10.03 21.58
CA LEU A 187 25.59 9.79 21.34
C LEU A 187 25.32 8.34 20.93
N GLU A 188 26.11 7.80 20.01
CA GLU A 188 26.01 6.40 19.57
C GLU A 188 26.21 5.43 20.75
N ARG A 189 27.23 5.64 21.56
CA ARG A 189 27.59 4.74 22.67
C ARG A 189 26.61 4.82 23.84
N GLU A 190 26.12 6.02 24.18
CA GLU A 190 25.45 6.27 25.46
C GLU A 190 23.96 6.61 25.33
N SER A 191 23.42 6.80 24.11
CA SER A 191 22.02 7.25 23.95
C SER A 191 20.99 6.31 24.55
N LEU A 192 21.27 5.02 24.57
CA LEU A 192 20.38 3.98 25.10
C LEU A 192 20.67 3.59 26.55
N LEU A 193 21.74 4.13 27.16
CA LEU A 193 22.14 3.78 28.52
C LEU A 193 21.42 4.65 29.55
N PRO A 194 21.05 4.07 30.72
CA PRO A 194 20.42 4.82 31.81
C PRO A 194 21.35 5.85 32.45
N VAL A 195 22.65 5.56 32.48
CA VAL A 195 23.67 6.46 32.99
C VAL A 195 24.48 7.02 31.83
N ARG A 196 24.62 8.33 31.77
CA ARG A 196 25.30 9.07 30.68
C ARG A 196 26.43 9.91 31.24
N THR A 197 27.53 9.94 30.49
CA THR A 197 28.66 10.80 30.85
C THR A 197 28.45 12.17 30.20
N PRO A 198 28.40 13.27 30.97
CA PRO A 198 28.32 14.61 30.40
C PRO A 198 29.49 14.88 29.45
N GLN A 199 29.21 15.35 28.24
CA GLN A 199 30.20 15.72 27.27
C GLN A 199 30.46 17.23 27.32
N GLU A 200 31.72 17.65 27.34
CA GLU A 200 32.08 19.08 27.31
C GLU A 200 31.75 19.75 25.98
N ARG A 201 31.73 18.97 24.88
CA ARG A 201 31.42 19.45 23.53
C ARG A 201 30.52 18.46 22.81
N ALA A 202 29.53 19.00 22.16
CA ALA A 202 28.61 18.25 21.30
C ALA A 202 29.04 18.30 19.82
N ASP A 203 30.33 18.09 19.53
CA ASP A 203 30.84 18.14 18.16
C ASP A 203 30.11 17.13 17.26
N GLY A 204 29.61 17.62 16.12
CA GLY A 204 28.89 16.81 15.15
C GLY A 204 27.41 16.60 15.44
N VAL A 205 26.91 17.12 16.59
CA VAL A 205 25.49 17.04 16.96
C VAL A 205 24.93 18.45 17.14
N ARG A 206 23.74 18.70 16.57
CA ARG A 206 23.00 19.95 16.74
C ARG A 206 21.54 19.62 17.00
N LEU A 207 20.96 20.31 17.97
CA LEU A 207 19.52 20.27 18.22
C LEU A 207 18.91 21.57 17.72
N TYR A 208 17.81 21.47 17.02
CA TYR A 208 17.02 22.59 16.56
C TYR A 208 15.55 22.33 16.91
N GLU A 209 14.90 23.33 17.47
CA GLU A 209 13.48 23.32 17.76
C GLU A 209 12.80 24.32 16.82
N ALA A 210 11.77 23.87 16.12
CA ALA A 210 10.99 24.68 15.19
C ALA A 210 9.55 24.85 15.68
N ALA A 211 8.89 25.90 15.22
CA ALA A 211 7.51 26.17 15.58
C ALA A 211 6.50 25.26 14.86
N SER A 212 6.90 24.70 13.72
CA SER A 212 6.05 23.84 12.89
C SER A 212 6.85 22.86 12.05
N PRO A 213 6.24 21.78 11.54
CA PRO A 213 6.87 20.87 10.57
C PRO A 213 7.36 21.58 9.29
N PHE A 214 6.67 22.64 8.89
CA PHE A 214 7.12 23.48 7.78
C PHE A 214 8.46 24.15 8.09
N ASP A 215 8.60 24.77 9.27
CA ASP A 215 9.85 25.43 9.70
C ASP A 215 10.99 24.43 9.89
N GLU A 216 10.70 23.19 10.33
CA GLU A 216 11.69 22.12 10.38
C GLU A 216 12.25 21.80 8.99
N CYS A 217 11.36 21.66 7.98
CA CYS A 217 11.76 21.40 6.60
C CYS A 217 12.54 22.56 5.98
N GLU A 218 12.10 23.81 6.21
CA GLU A 218 12.81 25.01 5.76
C GLU A 218 14.20 25.11 6.39
N HIS A 219 14.32 24.84 7.69
CA HIS A 219 15.61 24.82 8.37
C HIS A 219 16.55 23.74 7.80
N ALA A 220 16.03 22.53 7.58
CA ALA A 220 16.81 21.44 7.01
C ALA A 220 17.31 21.79 5.60
N ALA A 221 16.46 22.32 4.74
CA ALA A 221 16.83 22.73 3.38
C ALA A 221 17.87 23.86 3.39
N ALA A 222 17.64 24.91 4.21
CA ALA A 222 18.57 26.00 4.36
C ALA A 222 19.94 25.55 4.89
N TYR A 223 19.94 24.59 5.84
CA TYR A 223 21.17 24.00 6.37
C TYR A 223 21.94 23.25 5.27
N ILE A 224 21.27 22.38 4.52
CA ILE A 224 21.88 21.63 3.41
C ILE A 224 22.43 22.59 2.36
N ARG A 225 21.63 23.58 1.94
CA ARG A 225 22.06 24.57 0.94
C ARG A 225 23.31 25.32 1.36
N ARG A 226 23.40 25.73 2.63
CA ARG A 226 24.58 26.39 3.19
C ARG A 226 25.80 25.47 3.15
N LYS A 227 25.67 24.21 3.56
CA LYS A 227 26.75 23.21 3.52
C LYS A 227 27.26 22.95 2.11
N VAL A 228 26.36 22.86 1.15
CA VAL A 228 26.72 22.67 -0.26
C VAL A 228 27.45 23.89 -0.81
N ARG A 229 26.93 25.10 -0.52
CA ARG A 229 27.52 26.35 -1.03
C ARG A 229 28.84 26.73 -0.37
N ASP A 230 28.89 26.65 0.97
CA ASP A 230 29.99 27.22 1.74
C ASP A 230 31.09 26.20 2.09
N GLU A 231 30.74 24.91 2.16
CA GLU A 231 31.65 23.86 2.59
C GLU A 231 31.92 22.82 1.48
N GLY A 232 31.34 22.98 0.29
CA GLY A 232 31.59 22.11 -0.87
C GLY A 232 31.01 20.71 -0.73
N ALA A 233 30.06 20.50 0.19
CA ALA A 233 29.33 19.23 0.32
C ALA A 233 28.44 18.98 -0.91
N ARG A 234 28.10 17.73 -1.18
CA ARG A 234 27.22 17.36 -2.29
C ARG A 234 25.84 17.01 -1.74
N CYS A 235 24.77 17.31 -2.48
CA CYS A 235 23.40 16.96 -2.05
C CYS A 235 23.24 15.47 -1.67
N ARG A 236 23.93 14.58 -2.35
CA ARG A 236 23.94 13.13 -2.04
C ARG A 236 24.61 12.74 -0.72
N ASP A 237 25.33 13.66 -0.09
CA ASP A 237 25.98 13.41 1.19
C ASP A 237 25.05 13.64 2.38
N PHE A 238 23.78 14.06 2.13
CA PHE A 238 22.77 14.32 3.14
C PHE A 238 21.62 13.31 3.08
N VAL A 239 21.15 12.95 4.26
CA VAL A 239 19.93 12.17 4.46
C VAL A 239 19.04 12.93 5.45
N VAL A 240 17.77 13.09 5.11
CA VAL A 240 16.73 13.57 6.02
C VAL A 240 15.89 12.37 6.41
N ALA A 241 15.81 12.08 7.70
CA ALA A 241 15.06 10.95 8.24
C ALA A 241 14.00 11.43 9.22
N ALA A 242 12.80 10.89 9.10
CA ALA A 242 11.71 11.06 10.05
C ALA A 242 11.15 9.69 10.42
N ARG A 243 10.58 9.55 11.62
CA ARG A 243 9.91 8.31 12.03
C ARG A 243 8.73 7.99 11.12
N ASP A 244 7.99 9.03 10.75
CA ASP A 244 6.95 9.01 9.74
C ASP A 244 7.21 10.16 8.78
N ILE A 245 7.45 9.86 7.52
CA ILE A 245 7.77 10.87 6.50
C ILE A 245 6.52 11.50 5.88
N GLU A 246 5.37 10.80 5.95
CA GLU A 246 4.15 11.21 5.26
C GLU A 246 3.68 12.62 5.64
N PRO A 247 3.61 13.03 6.94
CA PRO A 247 3.25 14.39 7.32
C PRO A 247 4.22 15.47 6.86
N TYR A 248 5.47 15.09 6.57
CA TYR A 248 6.53 16.01 6.17
C TYR A 248 6.73 16.12 4.66
N SER A 249 6.28 15.12 3.89
CA SER A 249 6.67 14.95 2.49
C SER A 249 6.36 16.17 1.62
N ALA A 250 5.18 16.76 1.74
CA ALA A 250 4.79 17.94 0.98
C ALA A 250 5.63 19.18 1.37
N PHE A 251 5.85 19.41 2.67
CA PHE A 251 6.66 20.53 3.15
C PHE A 251 8.13 20.36 2.76
N LEU A 252 8.64 19.14 2.87
CA LEU A 252 10.01 18.83 2.48
C LEU A 252 10.22 19.01 0.97
N ALA A 253 9.30 18.54 0.13
CA ALA A 253 9.36 18.74 -1.31
C ALA A 253 9.38 20.23 -1.67
N MET A 254 8.50 21.04 -1.05
CA MET A 254 8.44 22.49 -1.25
C MET A 254 9.74 23.18 -0.81
N ALA A 255 10.23 22.88 0.39
CA ALA A 255 11.44 23.48 0.93
C ALA A 255 12.66 23.12 0.05
N MET A 256 12.82 21.85 -0.33
CA MET A 256 13.93 21.41 -1.18
C MET A 256 13.90 22.08 -2.56
N ALA A 257 12.71 22.17 -3.19
CA ALA A 257 12.52 22.87 -4.46
C ALA A 257 12.88 24.37 -4.35
N ARG A 258 12.47 25.04 -3.26
CA ARG A 258 12.76 26.46 -3.01
C ARG A 258 14.25 26.75 -2.91
N TYR A 259 15.03 25.81 -2.39
CA TYR A 259 16.48 25.94 -2.25
C TYR A 259 17.27 25.27 -3.37
N ASP A 260 16.63 24.84 -4.48
CA ASP A 260 17.24 24.13 -5.60
C ASP A 260 18.02 22.89 -5.15
N ILE A 261 17.46 22.12 -4.24
CA ILE A 261 18.09 20.89 -3.73
C ILE A 261 17.36 19.69 -4.37
N PRO A 262 18.03 18.87 -5.20
CA PRO A 262 17.43 17.64 -5.70
C PRO A 262 17.20 16.67 -4.54
N VAL A 263 15.98 16.15 -4.42
CA VAL A 263 15.59 15.23 -3.35
C VAL A 263 14.89 14.01 -3.92
N PHE A 264 15.18 12.85 -3.35
CA PHE A 264 14.38 11.64 -3.53
C PHE A 264 13.56 11.39 -2.26
N LEU A 265 12.25 11.42 -2.39
CA LEU A 265 11.32 11.13 -1.30
C LEU A 265 10.93 9.66 -1.37
N ALA A 266 11.23 8.91 -0.30
CA ALA A 266 10.88 7.49 -0.18
C ALA A 266 9.42 7.34 0.30
N GLU A 267 8.47 7.86 -0.48
CA GLU A 267 7.04 7.73 -0.24
C GLU A 267 6.37 6.88 -1.31
N LYS A 268 5.27 6.27 -0.95
CA LYS A 268 4.41 5.55 -1.88
C LYS A 268 3.17 6.41 -2.14
N PRO A 269 3.13 7.19 -3.24
CA PRO A 269 1.96 8.00 -3.53
C PRO A 269 0.75 7.08 -3.74
N ASP A 270 -0.41 7.51 -3.20
CA ASP A 270 -1.67 6.83 -3.50
C ASP A 270 -2.00 6.98 -4.98
N LEU A 271 -1.96 5.86 -5.68
CA LEU A 271 -2.29 5.82 -7.10
C LEU A 271 -3.78 6.05 -7.36
N LEU A 272 -4.67 5.69 -6.41
CA LEU A 272 -6.11 5.83 -6.58
C LEU A 272 -6.56 7.29 -6.64
N SER A 273 -5.81 8.19 -6.01
CA SER A 273 -6.06 9.63 -6.04
C SER A 273 -5.59 10.31 -7.34
N ARG A 274 -4.81 9.61 -8.17
CA ARG A 274 -4.32 10.17 -9.43
C ARG A 274 -5.43 10.25 -10.48
N PRO A 275 -5.50 11.34 -11.29
CA PRO A 275 -6.59 11.58 -12.21
C PRO A 275 -6.97 10.39 -13.11
N PRO A 276 -6.04 9.62 -13.71
CA PRO A 276 -6.40 8.46 -14.51
C PRO A 276 -7.08 7.34 -13.71
N MET A 277 -6.63 7.12 -12.48
CA MET A 277 -7.23 6.10 -11.61
C MET A 277 -8.58 6.57 -11.07
N ALA A 278 -8.67 7.86 -10.69
CA ALA A 278 -9.93 8.47 -10.29
C ALA A 278 -10.95 8.43 -11.43
N LEU A 279 -10.54 8.66 -12.68
CA LEU A 279 -11.41 8.51 -13.85
C LEU A 279 -12.01 7.10 -13.92
N VAL A 280 -11.19 6.05 -13.82
CA VAL A 280 -11.63 4.65 -13.92
C VAL A 280 -12.54 4.27 -12.75
N THR A 281 -12.13 4.57 -11.51
CA THR A 281 -12.90 4.20 -10.31
C THR A 281 -14.24 4.92 -10.28
N ASN A 282 -14.26 6.24 -10.53
CA ASN A 282 -15.49 7.01 -10.56
C ASN A 282 -16.39 6.64 -11.74
N ALA A 283 -15.83 6.24 -12.90
CA ALA A 283 -16.63 5.75 -14.01
C ALA A 283 -17.38 4.45 -13.67
N LEU A 284 -16.70 3.53 -12.98
CA LEU A 284 -17.34 2.29 -12.50
C LEU A 284 -18.44 2.59 -11.46
N GLU A 285 -18.18 3.50 -10.53
CA GLU A 285 -19.20 3.91 -9.54
C GLU A 285 -20.37 4.65 -10.22
N ALA A 286 -20.12 5.53 -11.17
CA ALA A 286 -21.16 6.20 -11.93
C ALA A 286 -22.08 5.21 -12.66
N VAL A 287 -21.52 4.18 -13.28
CA VAL A 287 -22.28 3.11 -13.93
C VAL A 287 -23.05 2.27 -12.91
N ARG A 288 -22.40 1.85 -11.83
CA ARG A 288 -22.99 1.03 -10.75
C ARG A 288 -24.15 1.75 -10.07
N ASN A 289 -23.99 3.05 -9.78
CA ASN A 289 -24.94 3.87 -9.03
C ASN A 289 -25.94 4.61 -9.95
N HIS A 290 -26.12 4.15 -11.21
CA HIS A 290 -27.06 4.72 -12.15
C HIS A 290 -26.91 6.24 -12.36
N PHE A 291 -25.68 6.70 -12.60
CA PHE A 291 -25.34 8.09 -12.92
C PHE A 291 -25.74 9.07 -11.81
N ARG A 292 -25.42 8.74 -10.56
CA ARG A 292 -25.54 9.68 -9.43
C ARG A 292 -24.66 10.90 -9.69
N TYR A 293 -25.12 12.05 -9.22
CA TYR A 293 -24.42 13.32 -9.40
C TYR A 293 -22.98 13.25 -8.92
N GLU A 294 -22.76 12.78 -7.68
CA GLU A 294 -21.44 12.74 -7.05
C GLU A 294 -20.45 11.89 -7.85
N ASP A 295 -20.87 10.72 -8.29
CA ASP A 295 -20.00 9.78 -9.01
C ASP A 295 -19.67 10.28 -10.42
N LEU A 296 -20.69 10.77 -11.14
CA LEU A 296 -20.51 11.24 -12.51
C LEU A 296 -19.66 12.53 -12.56
N PHE A 297 -19.96 13.51 -11.72
CA PHE A 297 -19.18 14.75 -11.71
C PHE A 297 -17.78 14.58 -11.13
N SER A 298 -17.57 13.66 -10.19
CA SER A 298 -16.21 13.28 -9.77
C SER A 298 -15.40 12.73 -10.93
N CYS A 299 -16.05 12.01 -11.87
CA CYS A 299 -15.41 11.51 -13.08
C CYS A 299 -15.15 12.64 -14.10
N LEU A 300 -16.16 13.46 -14.41
CA LEU A 300 -16.05 14.57 -15.38
C LEU A 300 -14.99 15.59 -14.95
N LYS A 301 -14.91 15.91 -13.67
CA LYS A 301 -13.97 16.89 -13.08
C LYS A 301 -12.51 16.40 -12.98
N THR A 302 -12.21 15.16 -13.39
CA THR A 302 -10.81 14.69 -13.48
C THR A 302 -9.99 15.42 -14.56
N GLY A 303 -10.65 16.16 -15.47
CA GLY A 303 -10.04 16.77 -16.65
C GLY A 303 -9.78 15.79 -17.80
N LEU A 304 -10.05 14.49 -17.59
CA LEU A 304 -9.78 13.41 -18.56
C LEU A 304 -11.05 12.85 -19.24
N ALA A 305 -12.24 13.40 -18.94
CA ALA A 305 -13.52 12.82 -19.35
C ALA A 305 -14.10 13.44 -20.64
N GLY A 306 -13.28 13.97 -21.54
CA GLY A 306 -13.71 14.40 -22.88
C GLY A 306 -14.41 15.77 -22.95
N LEU A 307 -14.60 16.47 -21.84
CA LEU A 307 -15.19 17.80 -21.74
C LEU A 307 -14.18 18.78 -21.14
N ASP A 308 -14.31 20.06 -21.48
CA ASP A 308 -13.56 21.11 -20.81
C ASP A 308 -14.29 21.63 -19.55
N ARG A 309 -13.62 22.48 -18.77
CA ARG A 309 -14.14 22.97 -17.49
C ARG A 309 -15.43 23.78 -17.66
N ASP A 310 -15.50 24.66 -18.66
CA ASP A 310 -16.66 25.50 -18.88
C ASP A 310 -17.87 24.68 -19.34
N GLU A 311 -17.64 23.65 -20.16
CA GLU A 311 -18.67 22.68 -20.55
C GLU A 311 -19.21 21.90 -19.35
N ILE A 312 -18.33 21.46 -18.44
CA ILE A 312 -18.70 20.76 -17.21
C ILE A 312 -19.50 21.66 -16.27
N ASP A 313 -19.06 22.91 -16.09
CA ASP A 313 -19.74 23.88 -15.23
C ASP A 313 -21.17 24.20 -15.74
N LYS A 314 -21.36 24.34 -17.07
CA LYS A 314 -22.67 24.51 -17.68
C LYS A 314 -23.59 23.31 -17.41
N LEU A 315 -23.08 22.08 -17.60
CA LEU A 315 -23.85 20.86 -17.33
C LEU A 315 -24.19 20.75 -15.84
N GLU A 316 -23.25 21.04 -14.96
CA GLU A 316 -23.42 20.94 -13.51
C GLU A 316 -24.50 21.89 -13.01
N ASN A 317 -24.49 23.14 -13.48
CA ASN A 317 -25.52 24.12 -13.12
C ASN A 317 -26.93 23.63 -13.48
N TYR A 318 -27.11 23.11 -14.69
CA TYR A 318 -28.39 22.57 -15.11
C TYR A 318 -28.81 21.34 -14.31
N VAL A 319 -27.87 20.40 -14.09
CA VAL A 319 -28.12 19.16 -13.35
C VAL A 319 -28.51 19.43 -11.90
N LEU A 320 -27.87 20.41 -11.25
CA LEU A 320 -28.19 20.82 -9.89
C LEU A 320 -29.55 21.52 -9.82
N THR A 321 -29.80 22.43 -10.78
CA THR A 321 -31.09 23.17 -10.84
C THR A 321 -32.27 22.23 -10.99
N TRP A 322 -32.19 21.23 -11.84
CA TRP A 322 -33.26 20.33 -12.17
C TRP A 322 -33.16 18.93 -11.53
N ASN A 323 -32.17 18.75 -10.63
CA ASN A 323 -31.94 17.51 -9.92
C ASN A 323 -31.90 16.28 -10.86
N ILE A 324 -31.16 16.37 -11.95
CA ILE A 324 -31.03 15.33 -12.98
C ILE A 324 -30.32 14.10 -12.39
N ARG A 325 -30.97 12.93 -12.50
CA ARG A 325 -30.44 11.66 -11.98
C ARG A 325 -30.84 10.49 -12.89
N GLY A 326 -30.03 9.44 -12.88
CA GLY A 326 -30.35 8.16 -13.51
C GLY A 326 -30.75 8.30 -14.97
N GLY A 327 -31.87 7.69 -15.36
CA GLY A 327 -32.35 7.72 -16.73
C GLY A 327 -32.71 9.11 -17.30
N ALA A 328 -32.75 10.17 -16.47
CA ALA A 328 -32.93 11.53 -16.94
C ALA A 328 -31.73 12.04 -17.76
N TRP A 329 -30.55 11.45 -17.55
CA TRP A 329 -29.37 11.72 -18.38
C TRP A 329 -29.52 11.23 -19.82
N GLU A 330 -30.31 10.23 -20.06
CA GLU A 330 -30.52 9.60 -21.38
C GLU A 330 -31.70 10.21 -22.15
N ARG A 331 -32.49 11.08 -21.50
CA ARG A 331 -33.64 11.77 -22.10
C ARG A 331 -33.27 13.19 -22.50
N GLU A 332 -34.00 13.77 -23.44
CA GLU A 332 -33.85 15.17 -23.81
C GLU A 332 -34.30 16.06 -22.64
N TRP A 333 -33.50 17.07 -22.35
CA TRP A 333 -33.83 18.09 -21.35
C TRP A 333 -34.68 19.19 -21.96
N THR A 334 -35.73 19.54 -21.29
CA THR A 334 -36.78 20.45 -21.81
C THR A 334 -37.01 21.66 -20.91
N GLU A 335 -36.47 21.64 -19.70
CA GLU A 335 -36.68 22.67 -18.70
C GLU A 335 -35.83 23.91 -18.98
N HIS A 336 -36.28 25.09 -18.52
CA HIS A 336 -35.55 26.34 -18.76
C HIS A 336 -34.15 26.31 -18.12
N PRO A 337 -33.07 26.71 -18.84
CA PRO A 337 -31.70 26.70 -18.31
C PRO A 337 -31.50 27.47 -17.00
N ASP A 338 -32.17 28.60 -16.86
CA ASP A 338 -32.00 29.51 -15.71
C ASP A 338 -32.98 29.20 -14.55
N GLY A 339 -33.79 28.13 -14.64
CA GLY A 339 -34.63 27.66 -13.54
C GLY A 339 -36.11 27.72 -13.76
N TYR A 340 -36.85 27.48 -12.68
CA TYR A 340 -38.32 27.28 -12.70
C TYR A 340 -39.09 28.58 -12.94
N GLY A 341 -40.19 28.46 -13.70
CA GLY A 341 -41.17 29.53 -13.86
C GLY A 341 -40.82 30.58 -14.94
N LEU A 342 -39.75 30.39 -15.66
CA LEU A 342 -39.35 31.25 -16.76
C LEU A 342 -39.89 30.75 -18.11
N PRO A 343 -40.36 31.65 -19.02
CA PRO A 343 -40.85 31.26 -20.33
C PRO A 343 -39.68 30.87 -21.24
N ILE A 344 -39.82 29.80 -22.01
CA ILE A 344 -38.80 29.35 -22.96
C ILE A 344 -38.85 30.25 -24.19
N ASP A 345 -37.99 31.23 -24.24
CA ASP A 345 -37.79 32.13 -25.39
C ASP A 345 -36.77 31.51 -26.40
N GLU A 346 -36.45 32.23 -27.47
CA GLU A 346 -35.51 31.72 -28.48
C GLU A 346 -34.08 31.58 -27.97
N ASN A 347 -33.66 32.40 -27.00
CA ASN A 347 -32.33 32.26 -26.36
C ASN A 347 -32.27 31.00 -25.48
N ALA A 348 -33.29 30.76 -24.69
CA ALA A 348 -33.41 29.56 -23.89
C ALA A 348 -33.42 28.29 -24.73
N LYS A 349 -34.05 28.30 -25.93
CA LYS A 349 -34.01 27.17 -26.87
C LYS A 349 -32.62 26.90 -27.40
N VAL A 350 -31.86 27.93 -27.73
CA VAL A 350 -30.45 27.78 -28.15
C VAL A 350 -29.59 27.20 -27.06
N GLN A 351 -29.72 27.72 -25.84
CA GLN A 351 -28.97 27.20 -24.66
C GLN A 351 -29.37 25.73 -24.35
N LEU A 352 -30.65 25.38 -24.43
CA LEU A 352 -31.11 24.00 -24.26
C LEU A 352 -30.54 23.05 -25.32
N ALA A 353 -30.46 23.49 -26.58
CA ALA A 353 -29.87 22.70 -27.67
C ALA A 353 -28.37 22.46 -27.41
N GLU A 354 -27.65 23.48 -26.94
CA GLU A 354 -26.22 23.35 -26.51
C GLU A 354 -26.10 22.37 -25.33
N LEU A 355 -26.89 22.56 -24.28
CA LEU A 355 -26.89 21.67 -23.10
C LEU A 355 -27.21 20.21 -23.46
N ASN A 356 -28.19 19.98 -24.35
CA ASN A 356 -28.50 18.64 -24.82
C ASN A 356 -27.37 18.02 -25.66
N THR A 357 -26.62 18.83 -26.38
CA THR A 357 -25.43 18.37 -27.11
C THR A 357 -24.31 17.96 -26.14
N LEU A 358 -24.04 18.80 -25.15
CA LEU A 358 -23.08 18.51 -24.09
C LEU A 358 -23.47 17.28 -23.27
N ARG A 359 -24.77 17.18 -22.90
CA ARG A 359 -25.32 16.01 -22.20
C ARG A 359 -25.03 14.71 -22.96
N LYS A 360 -25.33 14.69 -24.28
CA LYS A 360 -25.11 13.50 -25.12
C LYS A 360 -23.62 13.13 -25.16
N ARG A 361 -22.74 14.11 -25.32
CA ARG A 361 -21.27 13.90 -25.29
C ARG A 361 -20.82 13.37 -23.93
N ALA A 362 -21.34 13.94 -22.84
CA ALA A 362 -21.01 13.54 -21.48
C ALA A 362 -21.41 12.10 -21.20
N ILE A 363 -22.66 11.72 -21.51
CA ILE A 363 -23.22 10.44 -21.02
C ILE A 363 -22.96 9.26 -21.95
N ALA A 364 -22.72 9.47 -23.25
CA ALA A 364 -22.58 8.38 -24.22
C ALA A 364 -21.47 7.37 -23.85
N PRO A 365 -20.24 7.78 -23.43
CA PRO A 365 -19.21 6.83 -23.02
C PRO A 365 -19.60 5.99 -21.81
N PHE A 366 -20.33 6.58 -20.84
CA PHE A 366 -20.78 5.87 -19.63
C PHE A 366 -21.94 4.90 -19.93
N SER A 367 -22.86 5.28 -20.81
CA SER A 367 -23.93 4.37 -21.24
C SER A 367 -23.35 3.17 -21.99
N ALA A 368 -22.39 3.38 -22.87
CA ALA A 368 -21.69 2.31 -23.56
C ALA A 368 -20.90 1.39 -22.58
N LEU A 369 -20.24 1.99 -21.58
CA LEU A 369 -19.56 1.22 -20.52
C LEU A 369 -20.55 0.38 -19.71
N ARG A 370 -21.70 0.96 -19.33
CA ARG A 370 -22.76 0.24 -18.62
C ARG A 370 -23.25 -0.97 -19.40
N GLU A 371 -23.53 -0.80 -20.69
CA GLU A 371 -23.99 -1.88 -21.56
C GLU A 371 -22.88 -2.96 -21.71
N ALA A 372 -21.65 -2.54 -21.89
CA ALA A 372 -20.51 -3.43 -22.02
C ALA A 372 -20.24 -4.23 -20.74
N LEU A 373 -20.54 -3.72 -19.55
CA LEU A 373 -20.38 -4.39 -18.26
C LEU A 373 -21.63 -5.13 -17.78
N ALA A 374 -22.74 -5.08 -18.50
CA ALA A 374 -23.98 -5.73 -18.08
C ALA A 374 -23.87 -7.27 -18.08
N GLY A 375 -24.45 -7.90 -17.03
CA GLY A 375 -24.41 -9.36 -16.85
C GLY A 375 -23.08 -9.90 -16.33
N GLU A 376 -23.00 -11.23 -16.19
CA GLU A 376 -21.75 -11.91 -15.80
C GLU A 376 -20.80 -11.96 -16.99
N LYS A 377 -19.55 -11.49 -16.79
CA LYS A 377 -18.53 -11.42 -17.83
C LYS A 377 -17.15 -11.81 -17.30
N PRO A 378 -16.31 -12.42 -18.13
CA PRO A 378 -14.91 -12.64 -17.81
C PRO A 378 -14.19 -11.29 -17.52
N ALA A 379 -13.24 -11.31 -16.61
CA ALA A 379 -12.45 -10.12 -16.25
C ALA A 379 -11.78 -9.46 -17.48
N GLY A 380 -11.35 -10.27 -18.47
CA GLY A 380 -10.79 -9.75 -19.71
C GLY A 380 -11.76 -8.90 -20.52
N ASP A 381 -13.06 -9.22 -20.51
CA ASP A 381 -14.09 -8.43 -21.19
C ASP A 381 -14.34 -7.11 -20.45
N CYS A 382 -14.34 -7.14 -19.11
CA CYS A 382 -14.45 -5.94 -18.30
C CYS A 382 -13.27 -4.98 -18.54
N VAL A 383 -12.05 -5.50 -18.63
CA VAL A 383 -10.86 -4.70 -18.95
C VAL A 383 -10.95 -4.09 -20.35
N ARG A 384 -11.42 -4.86 -21.35
CA ARG A 384 -11.65 -4.35 -22.71
C ARG A 384 -12.71 -3.24 -22.73
N ALA A 385 -13.78 -3.38 -21.98
CA ALA A 385 -14.81 -2.37 -21.85
C ALA A 385 -14.27 -1.07 -21.22
N LEU A 386 -13.48 -1.17 -20.16
CA LEU A 386 -12.82 -0.03 -19.54
C LEU A 386 -11.82 0.64 -20.49
N TYR A 387 -11.04 -0.13 -21.22
CA TYR A 387 -10.10 0.42 -22.20
C TYR A 387 -10.83 1.16 -23.32
N ALA A 388 -11.93 0.59 -23.84
CA ALA A 388 -12.78 1.26 -24.82
C ALA A 388 -13.39 2.57 -24.29
N PHE A 389 -13.80 2.59 -23.02
CA PHE A 389 -14.25 3.81 -22.34
C PHE A 389 -13.16 4.88 -22.29
N LEU A 390 -11.93 4.52 -21.89
CA LEU A 390 -10.80 5.48 -21.85
C LEU A 390 -10.49 6.08 -23.20
N LEU A 391 -10.60 5.29 -24.27
CA LEU A 391 -10.46 5.80 -25.65
C LEU A 391 -11.63 6.71 -26.05
N ALA A 392 -12.86 6.35 -25.67
CA ALA A 392 -14.06 7.14 -26.02
C ALA A 392 -14.09 8.52 -25.36
N VAL A 393 -13.47 8.67 -24.17
CA VAL A 393 -13.31 9.97 -23.50
C VAL A 393 -12.00 10.70 -23.87
N ASP A 394 -11.20 10.13 -24.78
CA ASP A 394 -9.92 10.68 -25.24
C ASP A 394 -8.90 10.89 -24.10
N ALA A 395 -8.97 10.05 -23.08
CA ALA A 395 -8.10 10.16 -21.90
C ALA A 395 -6.60 10.06 -22.23
N PRO A 396 -6.10 9.17 -23.13
CA PRO A 396 -4.69 9.09 -23.46
C PRO A 396 -4.13 10.40 -24.02
N GLN A 397 -4.86 11.10 -24.90
CA GLN A 397 -4.42 12.38 -25.46
C GLN A 397 -4.38 13.47 -24.39
N ARG A 398 -5.42 13.54 -23.54
CA ARG A 398 -5.52 14.52 -22.45
C ARG A 398 -4.50 14.32 -21.31
N MET A 399 -3.87 13.18 -21.25
CA MET A 399 -2.76 12.92 -20.33
C MET A 399 -1.41 13.43 -20.84
N THR A 400 -1.30 13.70 -22.15
CA THR A 400 -0.06 14.18 -22.78
C THR A 400 -0.06 15.70 -22.96
N ASP A 401 -1.21 16.31 -22.95
CA ASP A 401 -1.41 17.77 -22.98
C ASP A 401 -1.26 18.40 -21.59
#